data_35c55afaaa122646cc80ed6f342fd93f
#
_entry.id   35c55afaaa122646cc80ed6f342fd93f
#
_cell.length_a   1.000
_cell.length_b   1.000
_cell.length_c   1.000
_cell.angle_alpha   90.00
_cell.angle_beta   90.00
_cell.angle_gamma   90.00
#
_symmetry.space_group_name_H-M   'P 1'
#
loop_
_entity.id
_entity.type
_entity.pdbx_description
1 polymer ?
#
loop_
_entity_poly.entity_id
_entity_poly.type
_entity_poly.pdbx_seq_one_letter_code
_entity_poly.pdbx_strand_id
1 'polypeptide(L)'
;MFKVNKAEEWLLKVSENAKPLSFDYYYGRLKKMSLLRAYDRYGIDVSFIYDPDNILDTEKKQLQEDNLDNSSLEHIAQLIDDRIEQIKYEYVNDVEGVAVQAGDGIFELLDDLEQHPIAGSPLYGPLINTVTRGARLKKFYLRSAATGVGKTRSMIADSCYIACNKIYDDTFGSWIKNGIQEPVLYITTEQDKNEIQTMMLAFLSNVNEEHIIYNEYQGNEKERVIEAAKILKDSPLYIRELPDFSLQDVENEIKKGIRDHDVKYIFHDYIHTSMKILEEITRRSGGVKLREDNILFMLSNKLKDICNQYGVFIMSATQLNGDYVDSKTPDQNLLRGAKSIADKVDYGSILLNVQDDDLISLEKILSTKLFDTPTIKMSVYKNRRGRYKGVILWCKADLGTCRIIPMFCTTYAYELVPIDDIKITLEEESAF
;
A
#
# COMPACT_ATOMS: atom_id res chain seq x y z
N MET A 1 -45.55 10.22 23.02
CA MET A 1 -44.83 11.48 23.14
C MET A 1 -45.38 12.56 22.17
N PHE A 2 -45.52 12.28 20.88
CA PHE A 2 -46.00 13.27 19.89
C PHE A 2 -47.39 13.82 20.12
N LYS A 3 -48.35 13.08 20.63
CA LYS A 3 -49.74 13.55 20.88
C LYS A 3 -49.94 14.40 22.14
N VAL A 4 -48.98 14.41 23.07
CA VAL A 4 -49.11 15.10 24.36
C VAL A 4 -48.63 16.56 24.32
N ASN A 5 -47.75 16.92 23.36
CA ASN A 5 -47.05 18.21 23.37
C ASN A 5 -47.29 19.09 22.13
N LYS A 6 -48.42 18.98 21.46
CA LYS A 6 -48.73 19.79 20.26
C LYS A 6 -47.57 19.73 19.20
N ALA A 7 -47.03 18.55 18.99
CA ALA A 7 -45.86 18.37 18.15
C ALA A 7 -46.08 18.79 16.69
N GLU A 8 -47.32 18.71 16.19
CA GLU A 8 -47.68 19.18 14.86
C GLU A 8 -47.58 20.71 14.75
N GLU A 9 -48.07 21.47 15.75
CA GLU A 9 -47.93 22.92 15.78
C GLU A 9 -46.47 23.36 15.89
N TRP A 10 -45.69 22.57 16.65
CA TRP A 10 -44.27 22.83 16.78
C TRP A 10 -43.51 22.53 15.48
N LEU A 11 -43.80 21.45 14.80
CA LEU A 11 -43.23 21.10 13.51
C LEU A 11 -43.55 22.10 12.42
N LEU A 12 -44.81 22.62 12.38
CA LEU A 12 -45.19 23.67 11.47
C LEU A 12 -44.42 24.96 11.74
N LYS A 13 -44.28 25.41 12.98
CA LYS A 13 -43.50 26.58 13.34
C LYS A 13 -42.01 26.41 13.00
N VAL A 14 -41.44 25.23 13.20
CA VAL A 14 -40.06 24.94 12.81
C VAL A 14 -39.90 24.96 11.30
N SER A 15 -40.85 24.40 10.54
CA SER A 15 -40.85 24.44 9.08
C SER A 15 -40.97 25.84 8.51
N GLU A 16 -41.84 26.69 9.09
CA GLU A 16 -42.01 28.11 8.68
C GLU A 16 -40.75 28.96 8.95
N ASN A 17 -39.99 28.62 10.01
CA ASN A 17 -38.76 29.34 10.37
C ASN A 17 -37.49 28.68 9.82
N ALA A 18 -37.60 27.56 9.11
CA ALA A 18 -36.48 26.89 8.54
C ALA A 18 -35.76 27.74 7.49
N LYS A 19 -34.44 27.85 7.60
CA LYS A 19 -33.57 28.52 6.64
C LYS A 19 -32.86 27.47 5.81
N PRO A 20 -33.35 27.07 4.62
CA PRO A 20 -32.75 26.03 3.80
C PRO A 20 -31.29 26.30 3.47
N LEU A 21 -30.90 27.56 3.29
CA LEU A 21 -29.51 27.98 3.02
C LEU A 21 -28.53 27.68 4.18
N SER A 22 -29.04 27.41 5.38
CA SER A 22 -28.21 27.09 6.55
C SER A 22 -28.26 25.59 6.91
N PHE A 23 -28.88 24.75 6.07
CA PHE A 23 -29.07 23.34 6.34
C PHE A 23 -27.72 22.62 6.54
N ASP A 24 -26.78 22.81 5.62
CA ASP A 24 -25.47 22.14 5.66
C ASP A 24 -24.69 22.52 6.92
N TYR A 25 -24.76 23.78 7.33
CA TYR A 25 -24.14 24.23 8.58
C TYR A 25 -24.73 23.52 9.81
N TYR A 26 -26.06 23.52 9.96
CA TYR A 26 -26.69 22.88 11.11
C TYR A 26 -26.53 21.35 11.10
N TYR A 27 -26.59 20.74 9.93
CA TYR A 27 -26.39 19.32 9.77
C TYR A 27 -24.95 18.91 10.11
N GLY A 28 -23.97 19.67 9.64
CA GLY A 28 -22.57 19.50 9.99
C GLY A 28 -22.33 19.62 11.49
N ARG A 29 -22.90 20.67 12.13
CA ARG A 29 -22.79 20.86 13.58
C ARG A 29 -23.45 19.72 14.37
N LEU A 30 -24.62 19.24 13.92
CA LEU A 30 -25.30 18.10 14.53
C LEU A 30 -24.46 16.83 14.51
N LYS A 31 -23.77 16.57 13.38
CA LYS A 31 -22.84 15.42 13.27
C LYS A 31 -21.69 15.55 14.24
N LYS A 32 -21.06 16.71 14.35
CA LYS A 32 -19.96 16.98 15.28
C LYS A 32 -20.39 16.75 16.72
N MET A 33 -21.54 17.30 17.11
CA MET A 33 -22.11 17.10 18.44
C MET A 33 -22.48 15.63 18.71
N SER A 34 -22.93 14.89 17.70
CA SER A 34 -23.23 13.46 17.82
C SER A 34 -21.97 12.65 18.04
N LEU A 35 -20.87 13.01 17.38
CA LEU A 35 -19.55 12.39 17.58
C LEU A 35 -19.05 12.64 19.00
N LEU A 36 -19.08 13.87 19.49
CA LEU A 36 -18.68 14.22 20.85
C LEU A 36 -19.49 13.45 21.91
N ARG A 37 -20.82 13.36 21.76
CA ARG A 37 -21.70 12.57 22.64
C ARG A 37 -21.39 11.08 22.57
N ALA A 38 -20.94 10.56 21.43
CA ALA A 38 -20.53 9.17 21.33
C ALA A 38 -19.28 8.92 22.17
N TYR A 39 -18.26 9.77 22.08
CA TYR A 39 -17.07 9.68 22.92
C TYR A 39 -17.38 9.78 24.41
N ASP A 40 -18.19 10.79 24.82
CA ASP A 40 -18.63 11.00 26.21
C ASP A 40 -19.37 9.75 26.76
N ARG A 41 -20.24 9.12 25.95
CA ARG A 41 -20.96 7.89 26.34
C ARG A 41 -20.01 6.72 26.64
N TYR A 42 -18.85 6.68 26.00
CA TYR A 42 -17.79 5.72 26.29
C TYR A 42 -16.83 6.16 27.40
N GLY A 43 -17.14 7.26 28.09
CA GLY A 43 -16.35 7.76 29.22
C GLY A 43 -15.11 8.55 28.82
N ILE A 44 -15.01 8.98 27.56
CA ILE A 44 -13.93 9.83 27.08
C ILE A 44 -14.33 11.30 27.29
N ASP A 45 -13.58 12.02 28.13
CA ASP A 45 -13.81 13.45 28.37
C ASP A 45 -13.56 14.26 27.08
N VAL A 46 -14.61 14.97 26.64
CA VAL A 46 -14.59 15.84 25.48
C VAL A 46 -14.71 17.33 25.81
N SER A 47 -14.73 17.66 27.10
CA SER A 47 -14.90 19.06 27.60
C SER A 47 -13.82 20.02 27.10
N PHE A 48 -12.65 19.50 26.75
CA PHE A 48 -11.56 20.31 26.18
C PHE A 48 -11.84 20.76 24.73
N ILE A 49 -12.71 20.03 23.99
CA ILE A 49 -13.16 20.37 22.63
C ILE A 49 -14.38 21.26 22.70
N TYR A 50 -15.38 20.82 23.48
CA TYR A 50 -16.63 21.55 23.70
C TYR A 50 -17.24 21.18 25.04
N ASP A 51 -17.44 22.18 25.91
CA ASP A 51 -18.04 22.05 27.22
C ASP A 51 -19.40 22.75 27.24
N PRO A 52 -20.53 22.01 27.13
CA PRO A 52 -21.88 22.60 27.17
C PRO A 52 -22.21 23.22 28.53
N ASP A 53 -21.59 22.72 29.62
CA ASP A 53 -21.89 23.13 30.99
C ASP A 53 -21.05 24.32 31.45
N ASN A 54 -20.14 24.80 30.62
CA ASN A 54 -19.39 26.03 30.90
C ASN A 54 -20.28 27.27 30.76
N ILE A 55 -20.82 27.73 31.90
CA ILE A 55 -21.69 28.93 31.98
C ILE A 55 -20.88 30.13 32.41
N LEU A 56 -19.76 29.96 33.11
CA LEU A 56 -19.06 31.04 33.80
C LEU A 56 -18.00 31.74 32.91
N ASP A 57 -17.38 31.00 31.99
CA ASP A 57 -16.32 31.51 31.14
C ASP A 57 -16.86 31.67 29.70
N THR A 58 -17.43 32.86 29.42
CA THR A 58 -18.05 33.20 28.13
C THR A 58 -17.00 33.28 27.00
N GLU A 59 -15.77 33.72 27.29
CA GLU A 59 -14.72 33.83 26.28
C GLU A 59 -14.24 32.43 25.85
N LYS A 60 -14.00 31.54 26.80
CA LYS A 60 -13.64 30.15 26.51
C LYS A 60 -14.75 29.44 25.75
N LYS A 61 -16.00 29.66 26.13
CA LYS A 61 -17.15 29.07 25.44
C LYS A 61 -17.23 29.51 23.99
N GLN A 62 -17.11 30.81 23.73
CA GLN A 62 -17.11 31.34 22.37
C GLN A 62 -15.97 30.77 21.53
N LEU A 63 -14.77 30.68 22.11
CA LEU A 63 -13.64 30.11 21.42
C LEU A 63 -13.86 28.62 21.07
N GLN A 64 -14.46 27.87 21.99
CA GLN A 64 -14.81 26.46 21.73
C GLN A 64 -15.88 26.30 20.64
N GLU A 65 -16.89 27.19 20.62
CA GLU A 65 -17.90 27.19 19.55
C GLU A 65 -17.29 27.50 18.20
N ASP A 66 -16.45 28.54 18.11
CA ASP A 66 -15.77 28.92 16.88
C ASP A 66 -14.82 27.80 16.38
N ASN A 67 -14.07 27.17 17.27
CA ASN A 67 -13.21 26.06 16.94
C ASN A 67 -14.01 24.84 16.47
N LEU A 68 -15.11 24.49 17.15
CA LEU A 68 -15.99 23.40 16.75
C LEU A 68 -16.61 23.64 15.37
N ASP A 69 -17.06 24.87 15.10
CA ASP A 69 -17.66 25.20 13.82
C ASP A 69 -16.67 25.13 12.67
N ASN A 70 -15.40 25.48 12.91
CA ASN A 70 -14.33 25.45 11.92
C ASN A 70 -13.62 24.07 11.80
N SER A 71 -13.86 23.13 12.70
CA SER A 71 -13.24 21.79 12.67
C SER A 71 -14.02 20.82 11.79
N SER A 72 -13.34 19.91 11.13
CA SER A 72 -13.98 18.74 10.50
C SER A 72 -14.24 17.63 11.51
N LEU A 73 -15.06 16.64 11.17
CA LEU A 73 -15.29 15.46 12.00
C LEU A 73 -13.98 14.68 12.23
N GLU A 74 -13.18 14.57 11.19
CA GLU A 74 -11.87 13.91 11.20
C GLU A 74 -10.91 14.64 12.14
N HIS A 75 -10.93 15.98 12.13
CA HIS A 75 -10.09 16.77 13.03
C HIS A 75 -10.48 16.59 14.51
N ILE A 76 -11.79 16.53 14.79
CA ILE A 76 -12.29 16.26 16.15
C ILE A 76 -11.87 14.86 16.62
N ALA A 77 -11.99 13.86 15.76
CA ALA A 77 -11.53 12.51 16.08
C ALA A 77 -10.02 12.47 16.32
N GLN A 78 -9.25 13.17 15.50
CA GLN A 78 -7.79 13.29 15.66
C GLN A 78 -7.40 13.88 17.02
N LEU A 79 -8.08 14.92 17.49
CA LEU A 79 -7.78 15.52 18.79
C LEU A 79 -7.95 14.54 19.97
N ILE A 80 -8.91 13.62 19.83
CA ILE A 80 -9.12 12.54 20.81
C ILE A 80 -8.03 11.48 20.69
N ASP A 81 -7.74 11.04 19.45
CA ASP A 81 -6.71 10.04 19.19
C ASP A 81 -5.33 10.52 19.66
N ASP A 82 -4.97 11.79 19.43
CA ASP A 82 -3.71 12.38 19.88
C ASP A 82 -3.57 12.33 21.41
N ARG A 83 -4.66 12.57 22.17
CA ARG A 83 -4.65 12.43 23.62
C ARG A 83 -4.52 10.98 24.08
N ILE A 84 -5.21 10.07 23.43
CA ILE A 84 -5.10 8.64 23.71
C ILE A 84 -3.68 8.16 23.43
N GLU A 85 -3.08 8.62 22.34
CA GLU A 85 -1.67 8.30 22.01
C GLU A 85 -0.70 8.90 23.01
N GLN A 86 -0.95 10.12 23.48
CA GLN A 86 -0.13 10.73 24.53
C GLN A 86 -0.20 9.93 25.85
N ILE A 87 -1.40 9.48 26.26
CA ILE A 87 -1.56 8.62 27.44
C ILE A 87 -0.84 7.28 27.23
N LYS A 88 -0.97 6.67 26.06
CA LYS A 88 -0.23 5.45 25.72
C LYS A 88 1.28 5.68 25.77
N TYR A 89 1.74 6.81 25.25
CA TYR A 89 3.16 7.18 25.30
C TYR A 89 3.66 7.32 26.74
N GLU A 90 2.89 7.97 27.62
CA GLU A 90 3.26 8.17 29.02
C GLU A 90 3.21 6.89 29.86
N TYR A 91 2.26 5.97 29.61
CA TYR A 91 1.97 4.86 30.51
C TYR A 91 2.15 3.47 29.91
N VAL A 92 2.15 3.32 28.60
CA VAL A 92 2.21 2.02 27.91
C VAL A 92 3.52 1.85 27.15
N ASN A 93 4.10 2.96 26.65
CA ASN A 93 5.32 2.94 25.86
C ASN A 93 6.60 3.04 26.71
N ASP A 94 6.54 2.78 27.99
CA ASP A 94 7.74 2.60 28.84
C ASP A 94 8.64 1.44 28.33
N VAL A 95 8.21 0.71 27.33
CA VAL A 95 8.94 -0.41 26.72
C VAL A 95 9.62 -0.03 25.39
N GLU A 96 9.20 1.05 24.70
CA GLU A 96 9.77 1.41 23.38
C GLU A 96 10.97 2.36 23.40
N GLY A 97 11.49 2.71 24.56
CA GLY A 97 12.63 3.65 24.67
C GLY A 97 13.80 3.15 25.51
N VAL A 98 13.71 2.00 26.13
CA VAL A 98 14.82 1.47 26.94
C VAL A 98 15.88 0.89 26.00
N ALA A 99 17.08 1.46 26.05
CA ALA A 99 18.22 0.87 25.38
C ALA A 99 18.45 -0.55 25.95
N VAL A 100 18.34 -1.55 25.09
CA VAL A 100 18.65 -2.94 25.44
C VAL A 100 20.13 -3.21 25.23
N GLN A 101 20.70 -4.11 26.01
CA GLN A 101 22.08 -4.52 25.82
C GLN A 101 22.23 -5.19 24.44
N ALA A 102 23.27 -4.84 23.67
CA ALA A 102 23.44 -5.33 22.31
C ALA A 102 23.58 -6.86 22.19
N GLY A 103 23.91 -7.53 23.28
CA GLY A 103 24.04 -8.98 23.36
C GLY A 103 22.78 -9.72 23.81
N ASP A 104 21.75 -9.00 24.23
CA ASP A 104 20.50 -9.64 24.68
C ASP A 104 19.83 -10.38 23.51
N GLY A 105 19.50 -11.66 23.69
CA GLY A 105 18.88 -12.49 22.67
C GLY A 105 19.77 -12.85 21.48
N ILE A 106 21.10 -12.64 21.56
CA ILE A 106 22.00 -12.83 20.39
C ILE A 106 22.14 -14.29 19.96
N PHE A 107 22.10 -15.22 20.91
CA PHE A 107 22.22 -16.66 20.61
C PHE A 107 20.92 -17.20 20.03
N GLU A 108 19.77 -16.78 20.56
CA GLU A 108 18.45 -17.09 20.03
C GLU A 108 18.31 -16.55 18.60
N LEU A 109 18.84 -15.36 18.32
CA LEU A 109 18.89 -14.81 16.98
C LEU A 109 19.76 -15.65 16.05
N LEU A 110 20.91 -16.18 16.50
CA LEU A 110 21.78 -17.00 15.67
C LEU A 110 21.12 -18.35 15.36
N ASP A 111 20.48 -18.97 16.33
CA ASP A 111 19.74 -20.22 16.14
C ASP A 111 18.56 -20.03 15.18
N ASP A 112 17.80 -18.92 15.31
CA ASP A 112 16.71 -18.59 14.41
C ASP A 112 17.21 -18.32 12.97
N LEU A 113 18.35 -17.63 12.83
CA LEU A 113 18.95 -17.38 11.51
C LEU A 113 19.50 -18.66 10.84
N GLU A 114 19.90 -19.66 11.63
CA GLU A 114 20.33 -20.95 11.11
C GLU A 114 19.15 -21.81 10.65
N GLN A 115 18.07 -21.83 11.43
CA GLN A 115 16.88 -22.63 11.16
C GLN A 115 15.94 -21.95 10.15
N HIS A 116 15.77 -20.63 10.27
CA HIS A 116 14.86 -19.82 9.48
C HIS A 116 15.61 -18.60 8.91
N PRO A 117 16.35 -18.74 7.79
CA PRO A 117 16.97 -17.58 7.16
C PRO A 117 15.92 -16.53 6.89
N ILE A 118 16.13 -15.29 7.37
CA ILE A 118 15.18 -14.17 7.29
C ILE A 118 14.71 -13.99 5.84
N ALA A 119 13.67 -14.69 5.48
CA ALA A 119 12.96 -14.58 4.21
C ALA A 119 11.57 -14.00 4.47
N GLY A 120 11.12 -13.13 3.58
CA GLY A 120 9.73 -12.65 3.58
C GLY A 120 8.85 -13.57 2.74
N SER A 121 7.54 -13.30 2.72
CA SER A 121 6.62 -13.97 1.80
C SER A 121 7.09 -13.82 0.36
N PRO A 122 7.03 -14.88 -0.47
CA PRO A 122 7.52 -14.81 -1.83
C PRO A 122 6.68 -13.86 -2.69
N LEU A 123 7.40 -13.05 -3.48
CA LEU A 123 6.86 -12.27 -4.58
C LEU A 123 6.76 -13.14 -5.84
N TYR A 124 5.97 -12.72 -6.82
CA TYR A 124 5.79 -13.47 -8.06
C TYR A 124 7.08 -13.49 -8.92
N GLY A 125 7.61 -14.69 -9.11
CA GLY A 125 8.84 -14.97 -9.84
C GLY A 125 10.02 -15.33 -8.93
N PRO A 126 10.68 -16.47 -9.18
CA PRO A 126 11.71 -17.00 -8.27
C PRO A 126 12.91 -16.05 -8.14
N LEU A 127 13.37 -15.48 -9.25
CA LEU A 127 14.56 -14.64 -9.28
C LEU A 127 14.41 -13.34 -8.48
N ILE A 128 13.22 -12.77 -8.42
CA ILE A 128 12.97 -11.57 -7.60
C ILE A 128 13.11 -11.90 -6.11
N ASN A 129 12.74 -13.11 -5.70
CA ASN A 129 12.86 -13.56 -4.32
C ASN A 129 14.33 -13.77 -3.91
N THR A 130 15.17 -14.25 -4.81
CA THR A 130 16.62 -14.34 -4.58
C THR A 130 17.23 -12.94 -4.35
N VAL A 131 16.81 -11.96 -5.14
CA VAL A 131 17.32 -10.58 -5.04
C VAL A 131 16.81 -9.89 -3.78
N THR A 132 15.50 -9.96 -3.49
CA THR A 132 14.85 -9.23 -2.40
C THR A 132 14.80 -9.98 -1.08
N ARG A 133 14.92 -11.30 -1.11
CA ARG A 133 14.59 -12.24 -0.03
C ARG A 133 13.09 -12.21 0.33
N GLY A 134 12.23 -12.00 -0.68
CA GLY A 134 10.79 -11.91 -0.53
C GLY A 134 10.30 -10.58 0.07
N ALA A 135 9.01 -10.52 0.34
CA ALA A 135 8.32 -9.40 1.00
C ALA A 135 8.54 -9.49 2.51
N ARG A 136 9.57 -8.83 3.02
CA ARG A 136 9.96 -8.90 4.44
C ARG A 136 9.17 -7.90 5.27
N LEU A 137 8.65 -8.31 6.41
CA LEU A 137 8.00 -7.42 7.37
C LEU A 137 8.94 -6.29 7.84
N LYS A 138 8.38 -5.16 8.23
CA LYS A 138 9.10 -3.92 8.59
C LYS A 138 9.92 -3.33 7.43
N LYS A 139 9.62 -3.70 6.17
CA LYS A 139 10.31 -3.18 4.98
C LYS A 139 9.37 -2.46 4.06
N PHE A 140 9.89 -1.39 3.47
CA PHE A 140 9.24 -0.57 2.47
C PHE A 140 9.93 -0.76 1.12
N TYR A 141 9.20 -1.29 0.14
CA TYR A 141 9.67 -1.52 -1.23
C TYR A 141 9.03 -0.52 -2.19
N LEU A 142 9.81 -0.04 -3.15
CA LEU A 142 9.35 0.87 -4.19
C LEU A 142 9.64 0.28 -5.58
N ARG A 143 8.59 0.10 -6.37
CA ARG A 143 8.69 -0.35 -7.76
C ARG A 143 8.17 0.75 -8.68
N SER A 144 9.07 1.47 -9.31
CA SER A 144 8.75 2.60 -10.18
C SER A 144 8.73 2.19 -11.63
N ALA A 145 7.91 2.83 -12.45
CA ALA A 145 7.82 2.53 -13.87
C ALA A 145 7.36 3.75 -14.68
N ALA A 146 7.66 3.76 -15.96
CA ALA A 146 6.98 4.61 -16.92
C ALA A 146 5.52 4.17 -17.08
N THR A 147 4.69 5.06 -17.58
CA THR A 147 3.27 4.75 -17.84
C THR A 147 3.15 3.59 -18.84
N GLY A 148 2.27 2.63 -18.56
CA GLY A 148 2.01 1.49 -19.42
C GLY A 148 3.02 0.33 -19.36
N VAL A 149 4.10 0.42 -18.57
CA VAL A 149 5.13 -0.64 -18.46
C VAL A 149 4.73 -1.78 -17.49
N GLY A 150 3.58 -1.69 -16.82
CA GLY A 150 3.09 -2.76 -15.98
C GLY A 150 3.32 -2.58 -14.47
N LYS A 151 3.48 -1.36 -14.00
CA LYS A 151 3.60 -1.01 -12.57
C LYS A 151 2.50 -1.66 -11.73
N THR A 152 1.25 -1.29 -11.97
CA THR A 152 0.05 -1.82 -11.29
C THR A 152 -0.06 -3.34 -11.48
N ARG A 153 0.11 -3.84 -12.71
CA ARG A 153 0.01 -5.27 -13.03
C ARG A 153 1.00 -6.12 -12.24
N SER A 154 2.22 -5.63 -12.05
CA SER A 154 3.23 -6.33 -11.24
C SER A 154 2.90 -6.33 -9.74
N MET A 155 2.24 -5.27 -9.22
CA MET A 155 1.79 -5.22 -7.83
C MET A 155 0.56 -6.12 -7.60
N ILE A 156 -0.34 -6.21 -8.58
CA ILE A 156 -1.45 -7.17 -8.59
C ILE A 156 -0.91 -8.60 -8.52
N ALA A 157 0.07 -8.93 -9.37
CA ALA A 157 0.70 -10.26 -9.35
C ALA A 157 1.26 -10.63 -7.98
N ASP A 158 2.06 -9.72 -7.38
CA ASP A 158 2.64 -9.94 -6.06
C ASP A 158 1.59 -10.06 -4.96
N SER A 159 0.56 -9.20 -4.97
CA SER A 159 -0.51 -9.23 -3.97
C SER A 159 -1.33 -10.52 -4.02
N CYS A 160 -1.69 -10.97 -5.22
CA CYS A 160 -2.37 -12.25 -5.42
C CYS A 160 -1.49 -13.43 -5.05
N TYR A 161 -0.18 -13.37 -5.38
CA TYR A 161 0.75 -14.46 -5.09
C TYR A 161 0.96 -14.66 -3.58
N ILE A 162 0.88 -13.59 -2.78
CA ILE A 162 0.95 -13.66 -1.32
C ILE A 162 -0.39 -14.11 -0.72
N ALA A 163 -1.53 -13.65 -1.23
CA ALA A 163 -2.82 -13.89 -0.60
C ALA A 163 -3.52 -15.16 -1.07
N CYS A 164 -3.28 -15.62 -2.30
CA CYS A 164 -3.97 -16.75 -2.91
C CYS A 164 -3.11 -18.00 -2.86
N ASN A 165 -3.70 -19.14 -2.50
CA ASN A 165 -2.98 -20.39 -2.28
C ASN A 165 -2.65 -21.17 -3.55
N LYS A 166 -3.16 -20.76 -4.72
CA LYS A 166 -2.87 -21.40 -6.02
C LYS A 166 -3.05 -20.44 -7.18
N ILE A 167 -2.30 -20.67 -8.23
CA ILE A 167 -2.38 -19.97 -9.52
C ILE A 167 -2.43 -21.01 -10.66
N TYR A 168 -3.01 -20.64 -11.79
CA TYR A 168 -2.96 -21.50 -12.97
C TYR A 168 -1.62 -21.36 -13.70
N ASP A 169 -1.01 -22.47 -14.07
CA ASP A 169 0.23 -22.53 -14.82
C ASP A 169 0.00 -23.22 -16.16
N ASP A 170 0.24 -22.49 -17.27
CA ASP A 170 0.06 -23.02 -18.61
C ASP A 170 1.08 -24.10 -18.98
N THR A 171 2.28 -24.06 -18.39
CA THR A 171 3.32 -25.05 -18.67
C THR A 171 2.87 -26.45 -18.25
N PHE A 172 2.15 -26.51 -17.12
CA PHE A 172 1.59 -27.76 -16.61
C PHE A 172 0.12 -27.96 -16.95
N GLY A 173 -0.54 -26.95 -17.50
CA GLY A 173 -1.98 -26.97 -17.81
C GLY A 173 -2.85 -27.17 -16.57
N SER A 174 -2.39 -26.75 -15.39
CA SER A 174 -3.04 -27.05 -14.11
C SER A 174 -2.85 -25.94 -13.07
N TRP A 175 -3.66 -26.02 -12.00
CA TRP A 175 -3.55 -25.16 -10.84
C TRP A 175 -2.40 -25.62 -9.95
N ILE A 176 -1.43 -24.74 -9.73
CA ILE A 176 -0.28 -25.00 -8.89
C ILE A 176 -0.48 -24.31 -7.55
N LYS A 177 -0.26 -25.06 -6.45
CA LYS A 177 -0.24 -24.48 -5.10
C LYS A 177 0.99 -23.59 -4.96
N ASN A 178 0.80 -22.35 -4.47
CA ASN A 178 1.90 -21.48 -4.16
C ASN A 178 2.33 -21.55 -2.67
N GLY A 179 1.59 -22.29 -1.86
CA GLY A 179 1.94 -22.60 -0.46
C GLY A 179 1.74 -21.48 0.54
N ILE A 180 1.19 -20.31 0.12
CA ILE A 180 1.03 -19.14 0.97
C ILE A 180 -0.40 -18.66 0.92
N GLN A 181 -0.88 -18.12 2.03
CA GLN A 181 -2.17 -17.46 2.13
C GLN A 181 -2.13 -16.45 3.29
N GLU A 182 -1.40 -15.36 3.07
CA GLU A 182 -1.25 -14.30 4.06
C GLU A 182 -2.22 -13.14 3.80
N PRO A 183 -2.71 -12.44 4.86
CA PRO A 183 -3.60 -11.31 4.71
C PRO A 183 -2.95 -10.12 4.01
N VAL A 184 -3.57 -9.65 2.93
CA VAL A 184 -3.09 -8.57 2.08
C VAL A 184 -4.13 -7.45 2.00
N LEU A 185 -3.69 -6.19 2.08
CA LEU A 185 -4.47 -5.01 1.75
C LEU A 185 -3.92 -4.35 0.48
N TYR A 186 -4.76 -4.24 -0.55
CA TYR A 186 -4.46 -3.50 -1.77
C TYR A 186 -5.20 -2.16 -1.74
N ILE A 187 -4.45 -1.06 -1.66
CA ILE A 187 -4.98 0.31 -1.70
C ILE A 187 -4.77 0.84 -3.12
N THR A 188 -5.86 1.09 -3.83
CA THR A 188 -5.83 1.72 -5.15
C THR A 188 -6.22 3.18 -5.05
N THR A 189 -5.47 4.05 -5.75
CA THR A 189 -5.69 5.50 -5.74
C THR A 189 -6.21 6.06 -7.06
N GLU A 190 -6.15 5.25 -8.15
CA GLU A 190 -6.59 5.67 -9.49
C GLU A 190 -7.66 4.75 -10.08
N GLN A 191 -7.49 3.44 -9.92
CA GLN A 191 -8.35 2.45 -10.54
C GLN A 191 -9.49 2.04 -9.61
N ASP A 192 -10.66 1.74 -10.17
CA ASP A 192 -11.77 1.22 -9.38
C ASP A 192 -11.59 -0.26 -9.00
N LYS A 193 -12.41 -0.72 -8.07
CA LYS A 193 -12.38 -2.08 -7.56
C LYS A 193 -12.57 -3.13 -8.67
N ASN A 194 -13.43 -2.86 -9.65
CA ASN A 194 -13.74 -3.85 -10.69
C ASN A 194 -12.56 -4.01 -11.65
N GLU A 195 -11.86 -2.91 -12.00
CA GLU A 195 -10.63 -2.94 -12.78
C GLU A 195 -9.54 -3.74 -12.07
N ILE A 196 -9.37 -3.51 -10.76
CA ILE A 196 -8.42 -4.29 -9.94
C ILE A 196 -8.81 -5.77 -9.92
N GLN A 197 -10.10 -6.09 -9.77
CA GLN A 197 -10.57 -7.48 -9.74
C GLN A 197 -10.40 -8.19 -11.09
N THR A 198 -10.62 -7.52 -12.23
CA THR A 198 -10.38 -8.15 -13.56
C THR A 198 -8.90 -8.50 -13.75
N MET A 199 -7.98 -7.61 -13.34
CA MET A 199 -6.55 -7.90 -13.38
C MET A 199 -6.16 -9.05 -12.43
N MET A 200 -6.75 -9.13 -11.23
CA MET A 200 -6.52 -10.25 -10.31
C MET A 200 -7.00 -11.58 -10.91
N LEU A 201 -8.18 -11.59 -11.55
CA LEU A 201 -8.69 -12.77 -12.26
C LEU A 201 -7.77 -13.16 -13.42
N ALA A 202 -7.29 -12.19 -14.21
CA ALA A 202 -6.36 -12.43 -15.30
C ALA A 202 -5.05 -13.07 -14.80
N PHE A 203 -4.50 -12.56 -13.72
CA PHE A 203 -3.29 -13.13 -13.10
C PHE A 203 -3.50 -14.56 -12.60
N LEU A 204 -4.55 -14.79 -11.82
CA LEU A 204 -4.80 -16.10 -11.20
C LEU A 204 -5.13 -17.17 -12.24
N SER A 205 -5.98 -16.85 -13.23
CA SER A 205 -6.42 -17.80 -14.25
C SER A 205 -5.44 -17.98 -15.41
N ASN A 206 -4.45 -17.08 -15.53
CA ASN A 206 -3.60 -16.94 -16.72
C ASN A 206 -4.44 -16.77 -18.02
N VAL A 207 -5.46 -15.94 -17.94
CA VAL A 207 -6.33 -15.56 -19.09
C VAL A 207 -6.11 -14.08 -19.35
N ASN A 208 -6.01 -13.72 -20.63
CA ASN A 208 -5.86 -12.31 -21.00
C ASN A 208 -7.06 -11.50 -20.47
N GLU A 209 -6.77 -10.39 -19.81
CA GLU A 209 -7.78 -9.50 -19.22
C GLU A 209 -8.83 -9.04 -20.26
N GLU A 210 -8.42 -8.80 -21.51
CA GLU A 210 -9.35 -8.43 -22.59
C GLU A 210 -10.40 -9.52 -22.84
N HIS A 211 -10.02 -10.80 -22.78
CA HIS A 211 -10.99 -11.91 -22.92
C HIS A 211 -12.01 -11.92 -21.77
N ILE A 212 -11.59 -11.50 -20.59
CA ILE A 212 -12.48 -11.39 -19.42
C ILE A 212 -13.45 -10.21 -19.60
N ILE A 213 -12.92 -9.03 -19.96
CA ILE A 213 -13.66 -7.78 -20.08
C ILE A 213 -14.72 -7.89 -21.20
N TYR A 214 -14.33 -8.46 -22.35
CA TYR A 214 -15.22 -8.58 -23.52
C TYR A 214 -16.04 -9.88 -23.52
N ASN A 215 -15.83 -10.78 -22.53
CA ASN A 215 -16.45 -12.12 -22.47
C ASN A 215 -16.18 -12.96 -23.73
N GLU A 216 -14.95 -12.85 -24.28
CA GLU A 216 -14.48 -13.52 -25.48
C GLU A 216 -13.52 -14.65 -25.15
N TYR A 217 -13.98 -15.61 -24.35
CA TYR A 217 -13.17 -16.72 -23.86
C TYR A 217 -12.84 -17.75 -24.95
N GLN A 218 -11.62 -18.30 -24.89
CA GLN A 218 -11.11 -19.34 -25.76
C GLN A 218 -10.92 -20.66 -24.98
N GLY A 219 -11.32 -21.78 -25.57
CA GLY A 219 -11.16 -23.10 -24.97
C GLY A 219 -11.75 -23.18 -23.54
N ASN A 220 -10.91 -23.47 -22.54
CA ASN A 220 -11.30 -23.62 -21.14
C ASN A 220 -11.07 -22.35 -20.29
N GLU A 221 -10.87 -21.21 -20.92
CA GLU A 221 -10.58 -19.96 -20.21
C GLU A 221 -11.68 -19.56 -19.24
N LYS A 222 -12.95 -19.75 -19.64
CA LYS A 222 -14.10 -19.40 -18.80
C LYS A 222 -14.12 -20.20 -17.50
N GLU A 223 -13.85 -21.49 -17.58
CA GLU A 223 -13.76 -22.37 -16.41
C GLU A 223 -12.61 -21.95 -15.50
N ARG A 224 -11.45 -21.59 -16.07
CA ARG A 224 -10.30 -21.08 -15.31
C ARG A 224 -10.63 -19.77 -14.60
N VAL A 225 -11.30 -18.83 -15.25
CA VAL A 225 -11.71 -17.55 -14.64
C VAL A 225 -12.73 -17.77 -13.52
N ILE A 226 -13.67 -18.69 -13.68
CA ILE A 226 -14.62 -19.05 -12.61
C ILE A 226 -13.90 -19.66 -11.41
N GLU A 227 -12.92 -20.53 -11.63
CA GLU A 227 -12.12 -21.08 -10.54
C GLU A 227 -11.25 -20.00 -9.88
N ALA A 228 -10.62 -19.09 -10.65
CA ALA A 228 -9.91 -17.93 -10.12
C ALA A 228 -10.80 -17.07 -9.23
N ALA A 229 -12.06 -16.86 -9.62
CA ALA A 229 -13.02 -16.10 -8.83
C ALA A 229 -13.34 -16.77 -7.48
N LYS A 230 -13.41 -18.11 -7.42
CA LYS A 230 -13.58 -18.84 -6.16
C LYS A 230 -12.35 -18.69 -5.27
N ILE A 231 -11.16 -18.87 -5.85
CA ILE A 231 -9.89 -18.69 -5.11
C ILE A 231 -9.81 -17.29 -4.51
N LEU A 232 -10.09 -16.26 -5.32
CA LEU A 232 -10.05 -14.87 -4.88
C LEU A 232 -11.07 -14.58 -3.78
N LYS A 233 -12.28 -15.16 -3.89
CA LYS A 233 -13.34 -15.02 -2.88
C LYS A 233 -12.93 -15.60 -1.51
N ASP A 234 -12.19 -16.72 -1.54
CA ASP A 234 -11.79 -17.44 -0.32
C ASP A 234 -10.43 -16.97 0.23
N SER A 235 -9.76 -16.04 -0.49
CA SER A 235 -8.46 -15.51 -0.10
C SER A 235 -8.57 -14.28 0.81
N PRO A 236 -7.63 -14.08 1.76
CA PRO A 236 -7.59 -12.91 2.63
C PRO A 236 -6.99 -11.68 1.92
N LEU A 237 -7.54 -11.33 0.75
CA LEU A 237 -7.14 -10.19 -0.07
C LEU A 237 -8.23 -9.12 -0.05
N TYR A 238 -7.90 -7.97 0.52
CA TYR A 238 -8.82 -6.86 0.72
C TYR A 238 -8.45 -5.71 -0.20
N ILE A 239 -9.44 -5.07 -0.83
CA ILE A 239 -9.25 -3.92 -1.72
C ILE A 239 -9.86 -2.69 -1.05
N ARG A 240 -9.11 -1.59 -1.07
CA ARG A 240 -9.57 -0.27 -0.64
C ARG A 240 -9.36 0.75 -1.75
N GLU A 241 -10.43 1.36 -2.23
CA GLU A 241 -10.38 2.51 -3.11
C GLU A 241 -10.17 3.78 -2.28
N LEU A 242 -9.17 4.57 -2.66
CA LEU A 242 -8.78 5.79 -1.96
C LEU A 242 -8.36 6.88 -2.98
N PRO A 243 -9.29 7.38 -3.80
CA PRO A 243 -8.96 8.26 -4.94
C PRO A 243 -8.48 9.64 -4.52
N ASP A 244 -8.90 10.13 -3.36
CA ASP A 244 -8.41 11.37 -2.75
C ASP A 244 -8.15 11.13 -1.27
N PHE A 245 -6.91 11.33 -0.83
CA PHE A 245 -6.44 10.89 0.48
C PHE A 245 -5.48 11.89 1.12
N SER A 246 -5.47 11.93 2.43
CA SER A 246 -4.46 12.55 3.29
C SER A 246 -3.44 11.50 3.76
N LEU A 247 -2.34 11.93 4.35
CA LEU A 247 -1.38 11.02 5.01
C LEU A 247 -2.06 10.22 6.13
N GLN A 248 -2.99 10.87 6.83
CA GLN A 248 -3.76 10.25 7.91
C GLN A 248 -4.77 9.22 7.39
N ASP A 249 -5.41 9.46 6.25
CA ASP A 249 -6.35 8.50 5.65
C ASP A 249 -5.64 7.19 5.31
N VAL A 250 -4.43 7.26 4.71
CA VAL A 250 -3.64 6.06 4.39
C VAL A 250 -3.29 5.27 5.66
N GLU A 251 -2.82 5.96 6.70
CA GLU A 251 -2.51 5.30 7.98
C GLU A 251 -3.76 4.67 8.61
N ASN A 252 -4.87 5.38 8.65
CA ASN A 252 -6.12 4.89 9.23
C ASN A 252 -6.66 3.65 8.50
N GLU A 253 -6.60 3.62 7.17
CA GLU A 253 -7.02 2.44 6.40
C GLU A 253 -6.09 1.24 6.65
N ILE A 254 -4.78 1.47 6.80
CA ILE A 254 -3.83 0.41 7.17
C ILE A 254 -4.10 -0.09 8.60
N LYS A 255 -4.25 0.81 9.58
CA LYS A 255 -4.61 0.47 10.97
C LYS A 255 -5.89 -0.38 11.02
N LYS A 256 -6.90 0.01 10.24
CA LYS A 256 -8.17 -0.70 10.16
C LYS A 256 -7.98 -2.10 9.55
N GLY A 257 -7.20 -2.22 8.48
CA GLY A 257 -6.87 -3.50 7.86
C GLY A 257 -6.16 -4.44 8.84
N ILE A 258 -5.20 -3.92 9.62
CA ILE A 258 -4.50 -4.69 10.65
C ILE A 258 -5.46 -5.15 11.73
N ARG A 259 -6.27 -4.22 12.28
CA ARG A 259 -7.19 -4.52 13.39
C ARG A 259 -8.30 -5.52 13.00
N ASP A 260 -8.91 -5.33 11.83
CA ASP A 260 -10.11 -6.06 11.42
C ASP A 260 -9.77 -7.36 10.68
N HIS A 261 -8.57 -7.48 10.10
CA HIS A 261 -8.20 -8.57 9.19
C HIS A 261 -6.79 -9.12 9.39
N ASP A 262 -6.05 -8.67 10.41
CA ASP A 262 -4.64 -9.05 10.67
C ASP A 262 -3.72 -8.87 9.45
N VAL A 263 -3.94 -7.78 8.69
CA VAL A 263 -3.17 -7.51 7.47
C VAL A 263 -1.69 -7.30 7.80
N LYS A 264 -0.82 -8.02 7.10
CA LYS A 264 0.64 -7.94 7.25
C LYS A 264 1.32 -7.37 6.00
N TYR A 265 0.69 -7.48 4.84
CA TYR A 265 1.23 -7.08 3.55
C TYR A 265 0.33 -6.04 2.90
N ILE A 266 0.89 -4.87 2.59
CA ILE A 266 0.16 -3.73 2.03
C ILE A 266 0.76 -3.39 0.67
N PHE A 267 -0.12 -3.24 -0.33
CA PHE A 267 0.21 -2.70 -1.65
C PHE A 267 -0.51 -1.39 -1.83
N HIS A 268 0.27 -0.29 -1.95
CA HIS A 268 -0.25 1.06 -2.12
C HIS A 268 0.06 1.55 -3.54
N ASP A 269 -0.92 1.56 -4.40
CA ASP A 269 -0.79 1.91 -5.81
C ASP A 269 -1.49 3.24 -6.10
N TYR A 270 -0.78 4.37 -6.10
CA TYR A 270 0.66 4.60 -5.96
C TYR A 270 0.96 5.92 -5.21
N ILE A 271 2.23 6.26 -5.02
CA ILE A 271 2.65 7.53 -4.42
C ILE A 271 2.43 8.68 -5.41
N HIS A 272 1.46 9.54 -5.12
CA HIS A 272 1.19 10.77 -5.85
C HIS A 272 0.61 11.85 -4.93
N THR A 273 0.52 13.06 -5.42
CA THR A 273 -0.12 14.16 -4.69
C THR A 273 -1.62 14.16 -4.92
N SER A 274 -2.40 14.06 -3.84
CA SER A 274 -3.85 14.27 -3.84
C SER A 274 -4.19 15.68 -3.36
N MET A 275 -5.43 16.11 -3.56
CA MET A 275 -5.88 17.42 -3.07
C MET A 275 -5.88 17.45 -1.53
N LYS A 276 -6.33 16.38 -0.88
CA LYS A 276 -6.34 16.29 0.58
C LYS A 276 -4.94 16.33 1.19
N ILE A 277 -3.94 15.68 0.59
CA ILE A 277 -2.54 15.79 1.05
C ILE A 277 -2.07 17.24 0.97
N LEU A 278 -2.35 17.92 -0.14
CA LEU A 278 -1.98 19.34 -0.32
C LEU A 278 -2.60 20.22 0.75
N GLU A 279 -3.89 20.04 1.05
CA GLU A 279 -4.61 20.78 2.08
C GLU A 279 -4.07 20.48 3.49
N GLU A 280 -3.86 19.20 3.82
CA GLU A 280 -3.32 18.78 5.11
C GLU A 280 -1.96 19.41 5.36
N ILE A 281 -1.04 19.32 4.39
CA ILE A 281 0.31 19.84 4.53
C ILE A 281 0.33 21.36 4.57
N THR A 282 -0.48 22.04 3.72
CA THR A 282 -0.59 23.51 3.73
C THR A 282 -1.07 24.00 5.09
N ARG A 283 -2.04 23.33 5.70
CA ARG A 283 -2.53 23.65 7.05
C ARG A 283 -1.45 23.48 8.10
N ARG A 284 -0.72 22.35 8.08
CA ARG A 284 0.37 22.04 9.03
C ARG A 284 1.56 23.00 8.90
N SER A 285 1.83 23.51 7.68
CA SER A 285 2.95 24.41 7.40
C SER A 285 2.62 25.91 7.59
N GLY A 286 1.46 26.23 8.16
CA GLY A 286 1.04 27.63 8.36
C GLY A 286 0.78 28.38 7.07
N GLY A 287 0.31 27.72 6.01
CA GLY A 287 -0.02 28.33 4.71
C GLY A 287 1.13 28.37 3.72
N VAL A 288 2.30 27.80 4.05
CA VAL A 288 3.42 27.70 3.11
C VAL A 288 3.15 26.61 2.07
N LYS A 289 3.15 26.96 0.79
CA LYS A 289 3.08 25.97 -0.31
C LYS A 289 4.38 25.20 -0.40
N LEU A 290 4.32 23.92 -0.11
CA LEU A 290 5.44 23.01 -0.33
C LEU A 290 5.49 22.56 -1.79
N ARG A 291 6.70 22.24 -2.26
CA ARG A 291 6.92 21.65 -3.59
C ARG A 291 6.44 20.20 -3.60
N GLU A 292 6.04 19.70 -4.76
CA GLU A 292 5.58 18.33 -4.96
C GLU A 292 6.58 17.28 -4.42
N ASP A 293 7.87 17.49 -4.65
CA ASP A 293 8.93 16.60 -4.18
C ASP A 293 8.95 16.45 -2.64
N ASN A 294 8.70 17.53 -1.90
CA ASN A 294 8.62 17.48 -0.45
C ASN A 294 7.39 16.70 0.04
N ILE A 295 6.26 16.84 -0.66
CA ILE A 295 5.02 16.13 -0.35
C ILE A 295 5.18 14.63 -0.56
N LEU A 296 5.73 14.24 -1.71
CA LEU A 296 5.99 12.83 -2.02
C LEU A 296 7.02 12.23 -1.05
N PHE A 297 8.00 13.01 -0.62
CA PHE A 297 8.94 12.61 0.43
C PHE A 297 8.23 12.39 1.77
N MET A 298 7.31 13.26 2.18
CA MET A 298 6.55 13.09 3.43
C MET A 298 5.68 11.83 3.39
N LEU A 299 5.01 11.55 2.26
CA LEU A 299 4.25 10.31 2.09
C LEU A 299 5.15 9.07 2.17
N SER A 300 6.31 9.12 1.52
CA SER A 300 7.30 8.03 1.58
C SER A 300 7.82 7.79 3.01
N ASN A 301 8.09 8.85 3.77
CA ASN A 301 8.46 8.76 5.18
C ASN A 301 7.34 8.11 5.99
N LYS A 302 6.10 8.60 5.82
CA LYS A 302 4.94 8.06 6.54
C LYS A 302 4.75 6.58 6.29
N LEU A 303 4.85 6.13 5.02
CA LEU A 303 4.76 4.70 4.68
C LEU A 303 5.89 3.88 5.36
N LYS A 304 7.12 4.41 5.41
CA LYS A 304 8.21 3.73 6.11
C LYS A 304 8.01 3.67 7.63
N ASP A 305 7.49 4.74 8.22
CA ASP A 305 7.19 4.80 9.65
C ASP A 305 6.09 3.79 10.01
N ILE A 306 5.04 3.68 9.18
CA ILE A 306 3.99 2.66 9.30
C ILE A 306 4.58 1.24 9.26
N CYS A 307 5.51 0.95 8.32
CA CYS A 307 6.18 -0.36 8.27
C CYS A 307 6.86 -0.70 9.60
N ASN A 308 7.56 0.26 10.18
CA ASN A 308 8.32 0.05 11.42
C ASN A 308 7.40 -0.06 12.63
N GLN A 309 6.42 0.85 12.73
CA GLN A 309 5.50 0.97 13.87
C GLN A 309 4.57 -0.24 14.00
N TYR A 310 3.99 -0.69 12.88
CA TYR A 310 3.01 -1.78 12.89
C TYR A 310 3.60 -3.13 12.49
N GLY A 311 4.89 -3.20 12.20
CA GLY A 311 5.54 -4.47 11.85
C GLY A 311 5.16 -5.03 10.48
N VAL A 312 4.58 -4.22 9.59
CA VAL A 312 4.04 -4.66 8.30
C VAL A 312 5.01 -4.46 7.14
N PHE A 313 4.77 -5.17 6.04
CA PHE A 313 5.40 -4.92 4.75
C PHE A 313 4.57 -3.94 3.95
N ILE A 314 5.21 -2.97 3.28
CA ILE A 314 4.55 -2.10 2.30
C ILE A 314 5.33 -2.15 0.99
N MET A 315 4.62 -2.39 -0.11
CA MET A 315 5.09 -2.11 -1.46
C MET A 315 4.30 -0.95 -2.03
N SER A 316 5.01 0.04 -2.58
CA SER A 316 4.38 1.11 -3.31
C SER A 316 5.11 1.37 -4.62
N ALA A 317 4.61 2.31 -5.38
CA ALA A 317 5.15 2.67 -6.68
C ALA A 317 5.18 4.19 -6.86
N THR A 318 5.95 4.66 -7.82
CA THR A 318 5.91 6.05 -8.30
C THR A 318 6.12 6.08 -9.81
N GLN A 319 5.70 7.16 -10.44
CA GLN A 319 5.99 7.41 -11.85
C GLN A 319 7.44 7.88 -12.02
N LEU A 320 7.96 7.76 -13.23
CA LEU A 320 9.26 8.32 -13.61
C LEU A 320 9.10 9.77 -14.10
N ASN A 321 10.16 10.57 -13.97
CA ASN A 321 10.26 11.87 -14.63
C ASN A 321 10.56 11.67 -16.13
N GLY A 322 10.53 12.74 -16.93
CA GLY A 322 10.75 12.66 -18.39
C GLY A 322 12.15 12.19 -18.81
N ASP A 323 13.14 12.26 -17.92
CA ASP A 323 14.56 12.00 -18.22
C ASP A 323 14.87 10.51 -18.42
N TYR A 324 13.89 9.62 -18.14
CA TYR A 324 14.08 8.17 -18.27
C TYR A 324 14.32 7.72 -19.72
N VAL A 325 13.87 8.50 -20.71
CA VAL A 325 14.00 8.18 -22.15
C VAL A 325 15.46 8.19 -22.59
N ASP A 326 16.25 9.15 -22.08
CA ASP A 326 17.64 9.37 -22.47
C ASP A 326 18.66 8.75 -21.51
N SER A 327 18.18 8.12 -20.41
CA SER A 327 19.07 7.59 -19.39
C SER A 327 19.60 6.20 -19.73
N LYS A 328 20.94 6.10 -19.81
CA LYS A 328 21.64 4.81 -20.00
C LYS A 328 21.65 3.93 -18.75
N THR A 329 21.58 4.53 -17.57
CA THR A 329 21.58 3.82 -16.28
C THR A 329 20.37 4.23 -15.46
N PRO A 330 19.30 3.43 -15.46
CA PRO A 330 18.11 3.72 -14.65
C PRO A 330 18.44 3.67 -13.17
N ASP A 331 18.47 4.84 -12.53
CA ASP A 331 18.74 5.00 -11.10
C ASP A 331 17.65 5.84 -10.41
N GLN A 332 17.85 6.11 -9.13
CA GLN A 332 16.92 6.88 -8.31
C GLN A 332 16.66 8.32 -8.78
N ASN A 333 17.50 8.87 -9.65
CA ASN A 333 17.32 10.24 -10.18
C ASN A 333 16.17 10.33 -11.19
N LEU A 334 15.73 9.19 -11.73
CA LEU A 334 14.61 9.09 -12.66
C LEU A 334 13.24 9.08 -11.96
N LEU A 335 13.18 9.02 -10.64
CA LEU A 335 11.93 9.00 -9.92
C LEU A 335 11.25 10.38 -9.95
N ARG A 336 9.96 10.42 -10.26
CA ARG A 336 9.16 11.63 -10.11
C ARG A 336 9.09 12.00 -8.63
N GLY A 337 9.37 13.26 -8.30
CA GLY A 337 9.37 13.75 -6.93
C GLY A 337 10.68 13.59 -6.19
N ALA A 338 11.75 13.20 -6.88
CA ALA A 338 13.12 13.26 -6.44
C ALA A 338 13.71 12.06 -5.66
N LYS A 339 15.02 12.11 -5.66
CA LYS A 339 15.99 11.28 -4.94
C LYS A 339 15.61 10.98 -3.48
N SER A 340 14.93 11.93 -2.83
CA SER A 340 14.53 11.86 -1.43
C SER A 340 13.55 10.71 -1.14
N ILE A 341 12.67 10.34 -2.09
CA ILE A 341 11.77 9.17 -1.92
C ILE A 341 12.61 7.90 -1.79
N ALA A 342 13.64 7.75 -2.64
CA ALA A 342 14.51 6.59 -2.62
C ALA A 342 15.29 6.43 -1.30
N ASP A 343 15.53 7.51 -0.56
CA ASP A 343 16.32 7.45 0.68
C ASP A 343 15.63 6.63 1.78
N LYS A 344 14.32 6.55 1.78
CA LYS A 344 13.53 5.86 2.83
C LYS A 344 13.21 4.41 2.50
N VAL A 345 13.26 4.00 1.23
CA VAL A 345 12.95 2.63 0.86
C VAL A 345 14.07 1.65 1.22
N ASP A 346 13.70 0.42 1.51
CA ASP A 346 14.65 -0.68 1.76
C ASP A 346 15.05 -1.39 0.46
N TYR A 347 14.12 -1.48 -0.51
CA TYR A 347 14.35 -1.98 -1.86
C TYR A 347 13.74 -1.04 -2.88
N GLY A 348 14.46 -0.77 -3.95
CA GLY A 348 13.99 0.09 -5.03
C GLY A 348 14.37 -0.47 -6.40
N SER A 349 13.38 -0.54 -7.30
CA SER A 349 13.54 -0.98 -8.68
C SER A 349 12.80 -0.09 -9.67
N ILE A 350 13.29 -0.06 -10.91
CA ILE A 350 12.68 0.67 -12.02
C ILE A 350 12.38 -0.31 -13.15
N LEU A 351 11.13 -0.35 -13.59
CA LEU A 351 10.66 -1.11 -14.75
C LEU A 351 10.71 -0.23 -15.99
N LEU A 352 11.35 -0.72 -17.04
CA LEU A 352 11.39 -0.09 -18.37
C LEU A 352 11.22 -1.16 -19.45
N ASN A 353 10.70 -0.74 -20.61
CA ASN A 353 10.71 -1.59 -21.79
C ASN A 353 12.16 -1.81 -22.25
N VAL A 354 12.43 -3.01 -22.74
CA VAL A 354 13.70 -3.35 -23.38
C VAL A 354 13.80 -2.60 -24.70
N GLN A 355 14.95 -2.00 -24.97
CA GLN A 355 15.24 -1.26 -26.18
C GLN A 355 16.15 -2.09 -27.12
N ASP A 356 16.23 -1.72 -28.39
CA ASP A 356 17.08 -2.42 -29.36
C ASP A 356 18.56 -2.43 -28.95
N ASP A 357 19.06 -1.34 -28.36
CA ASP A 357 20.43 -1.25 -27.85
C ASP A 357 20.68 -2.24 -26.69
N ASP A 358 19.66 -2.50 -25.86
CA ASP A 358 19.74 -3.54 -24.82
C ASP A 358 19.89 -4.92 -25.47
N LEU A 359 19.09 -5.22 -26.50
CA LEU A 359 19.13 -6.52 -27.19
C LEU A 359 20.47 -6.74 -27.90
N ILE A 360 21.04 -5.71 -28.51
CA ILE A 360 22.39 -5.74 -29.08
C ILE A 360 23.42 -6.09 -27.99
N SER A 361 23.33 -5.42 -26.84
CA SER A 361 24.26 -5.64 -25.72
C SER A 361 24.10 -7.05 -25.10
N LEU A 362 22.90 -7.63 -25.19
CA LEU A 362 22.58 -8.98 -24.71
C LEU A 362 22.84 -10.08 -25.73
N GLU A 363 23.24 -9.78 -26.97
CA GLU A 363 23.36 -10.75 -28.07
C GLU A 363 24.15 -11.99 -27.66
N LYS A 364 25.27 -11.83 -26.96
CA LYS A 364 26.11 -12.92 -26.48
C LYS A 364 25.37 -13.88 -25.53
N ILE A 365 24.50 -13.34 -24.67
CA ILE A 365 23.72 -14.13 -23.72
C ILE A 365 22.55 -14.81 -24.45
N LEU A 366 21.83 -14.07 -25.28
CA LEU A 366 20.65 -14.55 -25.98
C LEU A 366 21.01 -15.60 -27.06
N SER A 367 22.21 -15.52 -27.68
CA SER A 367 22.70 -16.51 -28.65
C SER A 367 22.86 -17.91 -28.05
N THR A 368 22.96 -18.04 -26.73
CA THR A 368 23.00 -19.35 -26.03
C THR A 368 21.66 -20.09 -26.10
N LYS A 369 20.56 -19.41 -26.41
CA LYS A 369 19.17 -19.94 -26.40
C LYS A 369 18.71 -20.52 -25.04
N LEU A 370 19.39 -20.16 -23.96
CA LEU A 370 19.01 -20.55 -22.61
C LEU A 370 17.84 -19.70 -22.06
N PHE A 371 17.67 -18.50 -22.61
CA PHE A 371 16.67 -17.55 -22.16
C PHE A 371 15.87 -17.02 -23.36
N ASP A 372 14.59 -16.74 -23.14
CA ASP A 372 13.75 -16.02 -24.09
C ASP A 372 14.22 -14.56 -24.24
N THR A 373 13.83 -13.92 -25.33
CA THR A 373 14.04 -12.48 -25.52
C THR A 373 13.26 -11.70 -24.46
N PRO A 374 13.91 -10.88 -23.64
CA PRO A 374 13.22 -10.10 -22.62
C PRO A 374 12.42 -8.96 -23.26
N THR A 375 11.32 -8.59 -22.61
CA THR A 375 10.46 -7.47 -23.04
C THR A 375 10.50 -6.31 -22.05
N ILE A 376 10.77 -6.62 -20.78
CA ILE A 376 10.91 -5.62 -19.70
C ILE A 376 12.24 -5.84 -18.98
N LYS A 377 12.90 -4.75 -18.61
CA LYS A 377 14.05 -4.73 -17.70
C LYS A 377 13.66 -4.10 -16.37
N MET A 378 14.05 -4.75 -15.26
CA MET A 378 13.87 -4.27 -13.91
C MET A 378 15.24 -3.93 -13.31
N SER A 379 15.58 -2.64 -13.25
CA SER A 379 16.85 -2.16 -12.69
C SER A 379 16.74 -2.01 -11.18
N VAL A 380 17.59 -2.69 -10.43
CA VAL A 380 17.64 -2.65 -8.97
C VAL A 380 18.64 -1.60 -8.52
N TYR A 381 18.17 -0.38 -8.21
CA TYR A 381 19.04 0.74 -7.81
C TYR A 381 19.30 0.74 -6.28
N LYS A 382 18.46 0.11 -5.48
CA LYS A 382 18.60 0.03 -4.03
C LYS A 382 18.18 -1.33 -3.49
N ASN A 383 19.01 -1.88 -2.59
CA ASN A 383 18.71 -3.13 -1.88
C ASN A 383 19.45 -3.12 -0.54
N ARG A 384 18.80 -2.63 0.52
CA ARG A 384 19.37 -2.61 1.87
C ARG A 384 19.43 -4.00 2.44
N ARG A 385 20.64 -4.42 2.88
CA ARG A 385 20.90 -5.76 3.40
C ARG A 385 20.64 -6.89 2.39
N GLY A 386 20.52 -6.56 1.10
CA GLY A 386 20.48 -7.53 0.01
C GLY A 386 21.86 -7.67 -0.63
N ARG A 387 22.14 -8.88 -1.13
CA ARG A 387 23.41 -9.22 -1.80
C ARG A 387 23.53 -8.55 -3.16
N TYR A 388 22.39 -8.36 -3.86
CA TYR A 388 22.33 -7.87 -5.23
C TYR A 388 21.86 -6.42 -5.27
N LYS A 389 22.77 -5.52 -5.63
CA LYS A 389 22.53 -4.08 -5.84
C LYS A 389 23.22 -3.66 -7.12
N GLY A 390 22.60 -2.77 -7.90
CA GLY A 390 23.18 -2.32 -9.19
C GLY A 390 23.13 -3.43 -10.23
N VAL A 391 22.05 -4.17 -10.28
CA VAL A 391 21.80 -5.27 -11.23
C VAL A 391 20.52 -5.00 -12.03
N ILE A 392 20.43 -5.63 -13.19
CA ILE A 392 19.26 -5.60 -14.06
C ILE A 392 18.69 -7.00 -14.14
N LEU A 393 17.42 -7.17 -13.75
CA LEU A 393 16.63 -8.36 -13.99
C LEU A 393 15.95 -8.23 -15.36
N TRP A 394 16.21 -9.19 -16.24
CA TRP A 394 15.61 -9.26 -17.57
C TRP A 394 14.38 -10.15 -17.52
N CYS A 395 13.23 -9.56 -17.87
CA CYS A 395 11.92 -10.18 -17.64
C CYS A 395 11.21 -10.47 -18.97
N LYS A 396 10.50 -11.59 -19.02
CA LYS A 396 9.43 -11.85 -19.97
C LYS A 396 8.14 -11.32 -19.36
N ALA A 397 7.48 -10.41 -20.04
CA ALA A 397 6.21 -9.85 -19.59
C ALA A 397 5.08 -10.26 -20.52
N ASP A 398 4.00 -10.71 -19.90
CA ASP A 398 2.66 -10.76 -20.47
C ASP A 398 1.76 -9.84 -19.63
N LEU A 399 1.57 -8.64 -20.12
CA LEU A 399 0.77 -7.66 -19.40
C LEU A 399 -0.71 -8.00 -19.42
N GLY A 400 -1.20 -8.70 -20.44
CA GLY A 400 -2.60 -9.16 -20.52
C GLY A 400 -2.97 -10.08 -19.37
N THR A 401 -2.04 -10.90 -18.91
CA THR A 401 -2.20 -11.79 -17.75
C THR A 401 -1.56 -11.26 -16.47
N CYS A 402 -1.12 -9.99 -16.44
CA CYS A 402 -0.42 -9.36 -15.33
C CYS A 402 0.87 -10.10 -14.89
N ARG A 403 1.52 -10.86 -15.75
CA ARG A 403 2.70 -11.66 -15.42
C ARG A 403 3.97 -11.03 -15.95
N ILE A 404 4.90 -10.73 -15.05
CA ILE A 404 6.24 -10.23 -15.36
C ILE A 404 7.22 -11.16 -14.67
N ILE A 405 7.87 -12.03 -15.44
CA ILE A 405 8.72 -13.11 -14.93
C ILE A 405 10.18 -12.78 -15.20
N PRO A 406 11.01 -12.51 -14.18
CA PRO A 406 12.46 -12.38 -14.35
C PRO A 406 13.08 -13.70 -14.76
N MET A 407 13.89 -13.68 -15.83
CA MET A 407 14.53 -14.87 -16.42
C MET A 407 16.02 -14.99 -16.06
N PHE A 408 16.74 -13.86 -16.13
CA PHE A 408 18.15 -13.80 -15.80
C PHE A 408 18.54 -12.40 -15.31
N CYS A 409 19.74 -12.27 -14.80
CA CYS A 409 20.26 -11.05 -14.22
C CYS A 409 21.62 -10.68 -14.80
N THR A 410 21.84 -9.40 -15.02
CA THR A 410 23.15 -8.86 -15.43
C THR A 410 23.58 -7.70 -14.54
N THR A 411 24.84 -7.35 -14.59
CA THR A 411 25.35 -6.03 -14.18
C THR A 411 24.87 -4.95 -15.14
N TYR A 412 25.08 -3.67 -14.81
CA TYR A 412 24.85 -2.57 -15.76
C TYR A 412 25.81 -2.59 -16.98
N ALA A 413 26.87 -3.38 -16.91
CA ALA A 413 27.76 -3.65 -18.04
C ALA A 413 27.32 -4.86 -18.89
N TYR A 414 26.09 -5.36 -18.69
CA TYR A 414 25.50 -6.51 -19.38
C TYR A 414 26.26 -7.83 -19.16
N GLU A 415 27.04 -7.94 -18.10
CA GLU A 415 27.69 -9.19 -17.71
C GLU A 415 26.72 -10.05 -16.90
N LEU A 416 26.59 -11.33 -17.26
CA LEU A 416 25.70 -12.26 -16.58
C LEU A 416 26.11 -12.43 -15.10
N VAL A 417 25.14 -12.24 -14.20
CA VAL A 417 25.32 -12.45 -12.77
C VAL A 417 24.73 -13.81 -12.42
N PRO A 418 25.55 -14.78 -11.95
CA PRO A 418 25.02 -16.02 -11.42
C PRO A 418 24.24 -15.73 -10.14
N ILE A 419 23.00 -16.15 -10.11
CA ILE A 419 22.11 -15.99 -8.95
C ILE A 419 21.80 -17.39 -8.44
N ASP A 420 22.25 -17.69 -7.22
CA ASP A 420 21.87 -18.90 -6.52
C ASP A 420 20.39 -18.79 -6.11
N ASP A 421 19.57 -19.76 -6.48
CA ASP A 421 18.17 -19.83 -6.06
C ASP A 421 18.10 -19.98 -4.54
N ILE A 422 17.59 -18.97 -3.87
CA ILE A 422 17.18 -19.11 -2.47
C ILE A 422 15.86 -19.89 -2.50
N LYS A 423 15.90 -21.16 -2.14
CA LYS A 423 14.71 -21.94 -1.88
C LYS A 423 14.06 -21.35 -0.64
N ILE A 424 12.94 -20.65 -0.82
CA ILE A 424 12.04 -20.33 0.28
C ILE A 424 11.34 -21.65 0.61
N THR A 425 11.82 -22.35 1.61
CA THR A 425 11.14 -23.54 2.17
C THR A 425 9.95 -22.99 2.96
N LEU A 426 8.77 -23.14 2.39
CA LEU A 426 7.53 -23.02 3.15
C LEU A 426 7.47 -24.28 4.03
N GLU A 427 7.36 -24.12 5.33
CA GLU A 427 7.04 -25.23 6.20
C GLU A 427 5.73 -25.84 5.73
N GLU A 428 5.76 -27.10 5.29
CA GLU A 428 4.54 -27.89 5.22
C GLU A 428 4.02 -27.97 6.67
N GLU A 429 2.85 -27.39 6.94
CA GLU A 429 2.15 -27.68 8.17
C GLU A 429 2.10 -29.18 8.32
N SER A 430 2.86 -29.71 9.29
CA SER A 430 2.78 -31.09 9.70
C SER A 430 1.33 -31.35 10.10
N ALA A 431 0.63 -32.11 9.28
CA ALA A 431 -0.69 -32.61 9.60
C ALA A 431 -0.63 -33.38 10.91
N PHE A 432 -1.24 -32.82 11.94
CA PHE A 432 -1.73 -33.53 13.11
C PHE A 432 -3.23 -33.28 13.26
#